data_538dd45f6f9a42624cc9d3a0b324e8ce
#
_entry.id   538dd45f6f9a42624cc9d3a0b324e8ce
#
_cell.length_a   1.000
_cell.length_b   1.000
_cell.length_c   1.000
_cell.angle_alpha   90.00
_cell.angle_beta   90.00
_cell.angle_gamma   90.00
#
_symmetry.space_group_name_H-M   'P 1'
#
loop_
_entity.id
_entity.type
_entity.pdbx_description
1 polymer ?
#
loop_
_entity_poly.entity_id
_entity_poly.type
_entity_poly.pdbx_seq_one_letter_code
_entity_poly.pdbx_strand_id
1 'polypeptide(L)'
;MIYGPAWYVGFAAHHLNQPSQGFYGEDRVPIKLTANAGGLINLAEEQRRQSSLGLGTPVISPNFIFQYQGGFHYFNYGLYLDWMPFLVGVWYRHGIENPDAFIFMVGVQQDHFKVGYSYDVTVSEINNSVYGAHEITVGILLPVPEQKHKVKAIRCPSF
;
A
#
# COMPACT_ATOMS: atom_id res chain seq x y z
N MET A 1 -0.37 -6.99 14.05
CA MET A 1 -0.21 -7.55 12.71
C MET A 1 0.29 -8.98 12.81
N ILE A 2 -0.30 -9.90 12.05
CA ILE A 2 0.11 -11.31 11.93
C ILE A 2 0.47 -11.51 10.46
N TYR A 3 1.54 -12.24 10.18
CA TYR A 3 2.00 -12.46 8.82
C TYR A 3 2.63 -13.84 8.65
N GLY A 4 2.51 -14.38 7.44
CA GLY A 4 3.16 -15.59 6.97
C GLY A 4 4.15 -15.31 5.85
N PRO A 5 4.71 -16.34 5.22
CA PRO A 5 5.66 -16.16 4.11
C PRO A 5 5.08 -15.47 2.87
N ALA A 6 3.75 -15.59 2.66
CA ALA A 6 3.08 -15.09 1.48
C ALA A 6 1.76 -14.32 1.79
N TRP A 7 1.51 -13.96 3.03
CA TRP A 7 0.31 -13.22 3.42
C TRP A 7 0.51 -12.43 4.69
N TYR A 8 -0.29 -11.41 4.88
CA TYR A 8 -0.36 -10.66 6.14
C TYR A 8 -1.79 -10.21 6.42
N VAL A 9 -2.09 -10.03 7.72
CA VAL A 9 -3.32 -9.42 8.22
C VAL A 9 -2.95 -8.49 9.37
N GLY A 10 -3.49 -7.30 9.35
CA GLY A 10 -3.24 -6.29 10.37
C GLY A 10 -4.53 -5.65 10.86
N PHE A 11 -4.51 -5.22 12.11
CA PHE A 11 -5.55 -4.42 12.73
C PHE A 11 -4.91 -3.31 13.55
N ALA A 12 -5.45 -2.10 13.47
CA ALA A 12 -5.01 -0.96 14.26
C ALA A 12 -6.21 -0.11 14.71
N ALA A 13 -6.10 0.44 15.92
CA ALA A 13 -7.04 1.39 16.46
C ALA A 13 -6.29 2.66 16.88
N HIS A 14 -6.73 3.82 16.40
CA HIS A 14 -6.14 5.11 16.69
C HIS A 14 -7.16 6.00 17.41
N HIS A 15 -6.66 7.01 18.10
CA HIS A 15 -7.49 7.98 18.84
C HIS A 15 -8.38 7.33 19.92
N LEU A 16 -7.91 6.29 20.60
CA LEU A 16 -8.65 5.57 21.64
C LEU A 16 -9.04 6.51 22.80
N ASN A 17 -8.24 7.52 23.08
CA ASN A 17 -8.50 8.55 24.09
C ASN A 17 -9.39 9.70 23.60
N GLN A 18 -9.82 9.69 22.32
CA GLN A 18 -10.65 10.71 21.69
C GLN A 18 -10.25 12.14 22.08
N PRO A 19 -9.02 12.59 21.75
CA PRO A 19 -8.53 13.89 22.15
C PRO A 19 -9.42 15.00 21.59
N SER A 20 -9.62 16.08 22.36
CA SER A 20 -10.29 17.28 21.88
C SER A 20 -9.33 18.10 21.00
N GLN A 21 -9.79 18.55 19.84
CA GLN A 21 -9.05 19.42 18.91
C GLN A 21 -9.72 20.79 18.74
N GLY A 22 -10.85 21.04 19.40
CA GLY A 22 -11.57 22.31 19.31
C GLY A 22 -10.88 23.43 20.09
N PHE A 23 -10.71 24.60 19.45
CA PHE A 23 -10.29 25.84 20.13
C PHE A 23 -11.44 26.47 20.94
N TYR A 24 -12.70 26.26 20.56
CA TYR A 24 -13.89 26.84 21.13
C TYR A 24 -15.01 25.83 21.41
N GLY A 25 -14.73 24.53 21.50
CA GLY A 25 -15.72 23.50 21.76
C GLY A 25 -15.09 22.15 22.07
N GLU A 26 -15.89 21.20 22.53
CA GLU A 26 -15.46 19.81 22.77
C GLU A 26 -15.58 18.97 21.51
N ASP A 27 -14.87 19.34 20.44
CA ASP A 27 -14.79 18.52 19.24
C ASP A 27 -13.79 17.38 19.46
N ARG A 28 -14.30 16.20 19.76
CA ARG A 28 -13.50 15.00 19.99
C ARG A 28 -13.21 14.29 18.70
N VAL A 29 -11.95 13.94 18.50
CA VAL A 29 -11.54 13.11 17.35
C VAL A 29 -12.11 11.70 17.51
N PRO A 30 -12.95 11.22 16.58
CA PRO A 30 -13.50 9.86 16.66
C PRO A 30 -12.41 8.79 16.58
N ILE A 31 -12.68 7.65 17.22
CA ILE A 31 -11.80 6.46 17.11
C ILE A 31 -11.71 6.05 15.63
N LYS A 32 -10.47 5.84 15.15
CA LYS A 32 -10.21 5.30 13.82
C LYS A 32 -9.81 3.82 13.95
N LEU A 33 -10.55 2.97 13.27
CA LEU A 33 -10.26 1.55 13.13
C LEU A 33 -9.72 1.30 11.72
N THR A 34 -8.66 0.52 11.63
CA THR A 34 -8.07 0.11 10.36
C THR A 34 -7.84 -1.39 10.37
N ALA A 35 -8.30 -2.08 9.35
CA ALA A 35 -7.97 -3.47 9.08
C ALA A 35 -7.29 -3.56 7.71
N ASN A 36 -6.22 -4.33 7.61
CA ASN A 36 -5.51 -4.53 6.36
C ASN A 36 -5.15 -6.00 6.17
N ALA A 37 -5.15 -6.44 4.92
CA ALA A 37 -4.75 -7.78 4.54
C ALA A 37 -4.10 -7.74 3.15
N GLY A 38 -3.18 -8.66 2.91
CA GLY A 38 -2.57 -8.80 1.60
C GLY A 38 -1.86 -10.13 1.44
N GLY A 39 -1.48 -10.42 0.20
CA GLY A 39 -0.81 -11.66 -0.14
C GLY A 39 0.20 -11.48 -1.27
N LEU A 40 1.04 -12.50 -1.46
CA LEU A 40 2.02 -12.60 -2.53
C LEU A 40 1.76 -13.90 -3.30
N ILE A 41 1.54 -13.79 -4.60
CA ILE A 41 1.30 -14.89 -5.51
C ILE A 41 2.43 -14.91 -6.54
N ASN A 42 3.32 -15.88 -6.44
CA ASN A 42 4.38 -16.07 -7.41
C ASN A 42 3.79 -16.71 -8.67
N LEU A 43 3.94 -16.07 -9.83
CA LEU A 43 3.38 -16.55 -11.09
C LEU A 43 4.24 -17.63 -11.78
N ALA A 44 5.47 -17.85 -11.33
CA ALA A 44 6.39 -18.80 -11.92
C ALA A 44 7.06 -19.67 -10.85
N GLU A 45 6.35 -20.67 -10.35
CA GLU A 45 6.93 -21.67 -9.42
C GLU A 45 7.85 -22.71 -10.09
N GLU A 46 7.77 -22.93 -11.41
CA GLU A 46 8.49 -24.03 -12.07
C GLU A 46 9.53 -23.63 -13.12
N GLN A 47 9.70 -22.37 -13.46
CA GLN A 47 10.69 -21.97 -14.46
C GLN A 47 11.73 -21.01 -13.91
N ARG A 48 12.69 -21.52 -13.17
CA ARG A 48 14.02 -20.91 -12.98
C ARG A 48 14.79 -20.82 -14.32
N ARG A 49 14.15 -20.47 -15.40
CA ARG A 49 14.83 -20.04 -16.62
C ARG A 49 15.11 -18.56 -16.44
N GLN A 50 16.38 -18.26 -16.22
CA GLN A 50 16.95 -16.94 -16.39
C GLN A 50 16.31 -16.29 -17.62
N SER A 51 15.41 -15.32 -17.38
CA SER A 51 14.88 -14.51 -18.46
C SER A 51 16.06 -13.86 -19.15
N SER A 52 16.20 -14.03 -20.45
CA SER A 52 17.26 -13.41 -21.25
C SER A 52 17.30 -11.89 -21.14
N LEU A 53 16.28 -11.29 -20.52
CA LEU A 53 16.13 -9.85 -20.27
C LEU A 53 16.56 -9.42 -18.86
N GLY A 54 17.03 -10.34 -17.99
CA GLY A 54 17.41 -10.00 -16.61
C GLY A 54 16.24 -9.60 -15.70
N LEU A 55 15.00 -9.83 -16.14
CA LEU A 55 13.81 -9.54 -15.35
C LEU A 55 13.62 -10.63 -14.29
N GLY A 56 13.21 -10.23 -13.08
CA GLY A 56 12.88 -11.14 -12.01
C GLY A 56 11.61 -11.95 -12.28
N THR A 57 11.29 -12.87 -11.38
CA THR A 57 10.02 -13.61 -11.41
C THR A 57 8.86 -12.65 -11.10
N PRO A 58 7.81 -12.58 -11.93
CA PRO A 58 6.68 -11.73 -11.64
C PRO A 58 5.89 -12.24 -10.45
N VAL A 59 5.54 -11.32 -9.54
CA VAL A 59 4.75 -11.57 -8.34
C VAL A 59 3.51 -10.70 -8.37
N ILE A 60 2.33 -11.27 -8.16
CA ILE A 60 1.09 -10.53 -7.95
C ILE A 60 0.84 -10.39 -6.46
N SER A 61 0.53 -9.16 -6.02
CA SER A 61 0.19 -8.87 -4.63
C SER A 61 -1.21 -8.24 -4.54
N PRO A 62 -2.25 -9.02 -4.23
CA PRO A 62 -3.55 -8.48 -3.85
C PRO A 62 -3.49 -7.89 -2.44
N ASN A 63 -4.11 -6.73 -2.26
CA ASN A 63 -4.14 -6.00 -1.00
C ASN A 63 -5.52 -5.45 -0.72
N PHE A 64 -5.86 -5.36 0.56
CA PHE A 64 -7.12 -4.84 1.04
C PHE A 64 -6.89 -3.97 2.28
N ILE A 65 -7.53 -2.78 2.31
CA ILE A 65 -7.53 -1.90 3.47
C ILE A 65 -8.97 -1.46 3.73
N PHE A 66 -9.42 -1.68 4.96
CA PHE A 66 -10.66 -1.14 5.49
C PHE A 66 -10.35 -0.09 6.55
N GLN A 67 -11.03 1.05 6.50
CA GLN A 67 -10.93 2.11 7.49
C GLN A 67 -12.32 2.58 7.90
N TYR A 68 -12.49 2.77 9.20
CA TYR A 68 -13.69 3.34 9.79
C TYR A 68 -13.31 4.48 10.72
N GLN A 69 -13.95 5.65 10.58
CA GLN A 69 -13.77 6.77 11.49
C GLN A 69 -14.98 7.70 11.43
N GLY A 70 -15.60 8.01 12.60
CA GLY A 70 -16.65 9.02 12.70
C GLY A 70 -17.88 8.78 11.83
N GLY A 71 -18.24 7.52 11.59
CA GLY A 71 -19.35 7.15 10.70
C GLY A 71 -18.93 6.89 9.25
N PHE A 72 -17.74 7.34 8.84
CA PHE A 72 -17.24 7.14 7.47
C PHE A 72 -16.56 5.78 7.32
N HIS A 73 -16.86 5.10 6.22
CA HIS A 73 -16.30 3.80 5.88
C HIS A 73 -15.56 3.91 4.55
N TYR A 74 -14.32 3.42 4.52
CA TYR A 74 -13.51 3.35 3.30
C TYR A 74 -13.01 1.94 3.08
N PHE A 75 -13.23 1.45 1.87
CA PHE A 75 -12.70 0.19 1.38
C PHE A 75 -11.70 0.48 0.27
N ASN A 76 -10.50 -0.03 0.39
CA ASN A 76 -9.49 0.08 -0.65
C ASN A 76 -9.07 -1.33 -1.07
N TYR A 77 -9.16 -1.58 -2.36
CA TYR A 77 -8.75 -2.83 -3.01
C TYR A 77 -7.57 -2.51 -3.92
N GLY A 78 -6.44 -3.19 -3.69
CA GLY A 78 -5.23 -2.96 -4.44
C GLY A 78 -4.68 -4.23 -5.06
N LEU A 79 -4.12 -4.11 -6.24
CA LEU A 79 -3.39 -5.15 -6.92
C LEU A 79 -2.07 -4.58 -7.41
N TYR A 80 -0.97 -5.21 -7.03
CA TYR A 80 0.35 -4.92 -7.57
C TYR A 80 0.86 -6.07 -8.42
N LEU A 81 1.55 -5.73 -9.49
CA LEU A 81 2.42 -6.60 -10.25
C LEU A 81 3.86 -6.11 -10.04
N ASP A 82 4.64 -6.91 -9.32
CA ASP A 82 6.07 -6.70 -9.13
C ASP A 82 6.82 -7.58 -10.15
N TRP A 83 7.49 -6.95 -11.08
CA TRP A 83 8.31 -7.60 -12.09
C TRP A 83 9.63 -6.84 -12.21
N MET A 84 10.51 -7.12 -11.26
CA MET A 84 11.78 -6.41 -11.12
C MET A 84 12.48 -6.13 -12.47
N PRO A 85 12.87 -4.88 -12.75
CA PRO A 85 12.87 -3.71 -11.86
C PRO A 85 11.57 -2.92 -11.83
N PHE A 86 10.53 -3.35 -12.53
CA PHE A 86 9.27 -2.61 -12.68
C PHE A 86 8.24 -3.01 -11.63
N LEU A 87 7.49 -2.02 -11.16
CA LEU A 87 6.32 -2.17 -10.30
C LEU A 87 5.13 -1.48 -10.95
N VAL A 88 4.02 -2.17 -11.08
CA VAL A 88 2.75 -1.58 -11.55
C VAL A 88 1.67 -1.88 -10.52
N GLY A 89 0.84 -0.90 -10.20
CA GLY A 89 -0.23 -1.07 -9.23
C GLY A 89 -1.52 -0.38 -9.68
N VAL A 90 -2.63 -0.96 -9.27
CA VAL A 90 -3.95 -0.34 -9.38
C VAL A 90 -4.68 -0.52 -8.06
N TRP A 91 -5.30 0.57 -7.59
CA TRP A 91 -6.14 0.57 -6.42
C TRP A 91 -7.50 1.15 -6.76
N TYR A 92 -8.54 0.60 -6.15
CA TYR A 92 -9.88 1.15 -6.15
C TYR A 92 -10.27 1.49 -4.72
N ARG A 93 -10.63 2.75 -4.50
CA ARG A 93 -11.13 3.26 -3.22
C ARG A 93 -12.62 3.47 -3.33
N HIS A 94 -13.37 2.81 -2.46
CA HIS A 94 -14.82 2.94 -2.36
C HIS A 94 -15.19 3.49 -0.98
N GLY A 95 -16.00 4.54 -0.94
CA GLY A 95 -16.56 5.11 0.27
C GLY A 95 -18.09 5.13 0.20
N ILE A 96 -18.76 4.74 1.27
CA ILE A 96 -20.25 4.70 1.28
C ILE A 96 -20.87 6.10 1.11
N GLU A 97 -20.18 7.13 1.60
CA GLU A 97 -20.67 8.53 1.54
C GLU A 97 -19.75 9.45 0.72
N ASN A 98 -18.64 8.95 0.23
CA ASN A 98 -17.64 9.74 -0.47
C ASN A 98 -17.33 9.17 -1.84
N PRO A 99 -16.78 10.01 -2.73
CA PRO A 99 -16.49 9.63 -4.09
C PRO A 99 -15.52 8.45 -4.17
N ASP A 100 -15.84 7.55 -5.08
CA ASP A 100 -14.95 6.47 -5.50
C ASP A 100 -13.76 7.03 -6.27
N ALA A 101 -12.61 6.38 -6.16
CA ALA A 101 -11.41 6.76 -6.88
C ALA A 101 -10.63 5.54 -7.35
N PHE A 102 -10.02 5.66 -8.53
CA PHE A 102 -8.99 4.75 -9.01
C PHE A 102 -7.62 5.39 -8.83
N ILE A 103 -6.65 4.62 -8.34
CA ILE A 103 -5.28 5.05 -8.19
C ILE A 103 -4.42 4.13 -9.04
N PHE A 104 -3.73 4.71 -10.02
CA PHE A 104 -2.78 4.00 -10.86
C PHE A 104 -1.37 4.32 -10.39
N MET A 105 -0.54 3.29 -10.30
CA MET A 105 0.85 3.42 -9.85
C MET A 105 1.79 2.73 -10.83
N VAL A 106 2.90 3.38 -11.14
CA VAL A 106 4.03 2.80 -11.85
C VAL A 106 5.32 3.14 -11.11
N GLY A 107 6.25 2.22 -11.07
CA GLY A 107 7.51 2.44 -10.37
C GLY A 107 8.65 1.64 -10.96
N VAL A 108 9.86 2.06 -10.62
CA VAL A 108 11.10 1.37 -10.92
C VAL A 108 11.88 1.21 -9.62
N GLN A 109 12.32 0.00 -9.36
CA GLN A 109 13.16 -0.33 -8.22
C GLN A 109 14.49 -0.88 -8.72
N GLN A 110 15.57 -0.26 -8.28
CA GLN A 110 16.93 -0.70 -8.51
C GLN A 110 17.66 -0.81 -7.15
N ASP A 111 18.83 -1.48 -7.13
CA ASP A 111 19.52 -1.90 -5.88
C ASP A 111 19.52 -0.89 -4.73
N HIS A 112 19.65 0.39 -5.05
CA HIS A 112 19.81 1.45 -4.05
C HIS A 112 18.70 2.49 -4.05
N PHE A 113 17.79 2.49 -5.02
CA PHE A 113 16.73 3.47 -5.10
C PHE A 113 15.42 2.88 -5.65
N LYS A 114 14.32 3.51 -5.24
CA LYS A 114 12.99 3.29 -5.78
C LYS A 114 12.43 4.63 -6.24
N VAL A 115 11.83 4.65 -7.41
CA VAL A 115 11.08 5.82 -7.88
C VAL A 115 9.71 5.31 -8.29
N GLY A 116 8.67 5.96 -7.78
CA GLY A 116 7.29 5.67 -8.10
C GLY A 116 6.53 6.92 -8.47
N TYR A 117 5.55 6.76 -9.33
CA TYR A 117 4.58 7.77 -9.68
C TYR A 117 3.19 7.17 -9.53
N SER A 118 2.30 7.91 -8.88
CA SER A 118 0.89 7.53 -8.78
C SER A 118 -0.02 8.66 -9.24
N TYR A 119 -1.15 8.27 -9.80
CA TYR A 119 -2.20 9.17 -10.23
C TYR A 119 -3.54 8.69 -9.68
N ASP A 120 -4.17 9.53 -8.85
CA ASP A 120 -5.48 9.31 -8.24
C ASP A 120 -6.55 9.99 -9.11
N VAL A 121 -7.49 9.21 -9.62
CA VAL A 121 -8.61 9.68 -10.44
C VAL A 121 -9.90 9.50 -9.65
N THR A 122 -10.53 10.60 -9.25
CA THR A 122 -11.85 10.59 -8.62
C THR A 122 -12.94 10.31 -9.66
N VAL A 123 -13.78 9.29 -9.44
CA VAL A 123 -14.80 8.82 -10.42
C VAL A 123 -16.22 9.24 -10.01
N SER A 124 -16.37 10.10 -9.00
CA SER A 124 -17.64 10.55 -8.48
C SER A 124 -18.27 11.67 -9.34
N GLU A 125 -19.57 11.90 -9.14
CA GLU A 125 -20.34 12.99 -9.80
C GLU A 125 -19.78 14.41 -9.52
N ILE A 126 -18.90 14.56 -8.52
CA ILE A 126 -18.17 15.81 -8.20
C ILE A 126 -17.01 16.07 -9.20
N ASN A 127 -16.78 15.17 -10.15
CA ASN A 127 -15.64 15.16 -11.08
C ASN A 127 -15.49 16.43 -11.95
N ASN A 128 -16.51 17.31 -12.00
CA ASN A 128 -16.42 18.55 -12.80
C ASN A 128 -15.55 19.64 -12.16
N SER A 129 -15.02 19.45 -10.95
CA SER A 129 -14.29 20.50 -10.21
C SER A 129 -12.95 20.04 -9.63
N VAL A 130 -12.63 18.76 -9.66
CA VAL A 130 -11.39 18.22 -9.05
C VAL A 130 -10.65 17.36 -10.06
N TYR A 131 -9.59 17.92 -10.63
CA TYR A 131 -8.59 17.16 -11.38
C TYR A 131 -7.83 16.29 -10.37
N GLY A 132 -7.68 14.98 -10.65
CA GLY A 132 -7.03 14.01 -9.78
C GLY A 132 -5.70 14.47 -9.16
N ALA A 133 -5.14 13.68 -8.25
CA ALA A 133 -3.88 13.98 -7.58
C ALA A 133 -2.72 13.22 -8.22
N HIS A 134 -1.58 13.89 -8.37
CA HIS A 134 -0.34 13.33 -8.84
C HIS A 134 0.64 13.23 -7.66
N GLU A 135 1.27 12.08 -7.48
CA GLU A 135 2.26 11.87 -6.44
C GLU A 135 3.53 11.24 -7.01
N ILE A 136 4.68 11.74 -6.58
CA ILE A 136 5.99 11.17 -6.89
C ILE A 136 6.62 10.71 -5.58
N THR A 137 7.01 9.44 -5.53
CA THR A 137 7.68 8.84 -4.37
C THR A 137 9.11 8.48 -4.75
N VAL A 138 10.05 8.87 -3.91
CA VAL A 138 11.46 8.50 -4.04
C VAL A 138 11.92 7.81 -2.76
N GLY A 139 12.47 6.62 -2.88
CA GLY A 139 13.03 5.86 -1.78
C GLY A 139 14.50 5.56 -2.02
N ILE A 140 15.32 5.69 -0.99
CA ILE A 140 16.74 5.33 -1.01
C ILE A 140 16.96 4.14 -0.09
N LEU A 141 17.55 3.07 -0.63
CA LEU A 141 17.91 1.86 0.10
C LEU A 141 19.38 1.95 0.50
N LEU A 142 19.64 2.22 1.76
CA LEU A 142 21.01 2.25 2.28
C LEU A 142 21.47 0.82 2.58
N PRO A 143 22.66 0.41 2.10
CA PRO A 143 23.20 -0.90 2.44
C PRO A 143 23.50 -0.93 3.94
N VAL A 144 22.84 -1.84 4.66
CA VAL A 144 23.18 -2.11 6.06
C VAL A 144 24.33 -3.09 6.07
N PRO A 145 25.48 -2.77 6.71
CA PRO A 145 26.59 -3.72 6.84
C PRO A 145 26.09 -4.97 7.58
N GLU A 146 26.34 -6.14 7.00
CA GLU A 146 25.98 -7.43 7.62
C GLU A 146 26.66 -7.55 8.98
N GLN A 147 25.94 -7.27 10.05
CA GLN A 147 26.38 -7.67 11.38
C GLN A 147 26.27 -9.19 11.46
N LYS A 148 27.41 -9.86 11.69
CA LYS A 148 27.52 -11.34 11.83
C LYS A 148 26.79 -11.89 13.07
N HIS A 149 25.73 -11.26 13.54
CA HIS A 149 24.86 -11.83 14.55
C HIS A 149 23.79 -12.67 13.85
N LYS A 150 23.76 -13.96 14.19
CA LYS A 150 22.75 -14.97 13.76
C LYS A 150 21.35 -14.64 14.30
N VAL A 151 20.89 -13.43 14.13
CA VAL A 151 19.50 -13.09 14.33
C VAL A 151 18.79 -13.42 13.02
N LYS A 152 17.90 -14.40 13.08
CA LYS A 152 17.04 -14.75 11.94
C LYS A 152 16.18 -13.54 11.63
N ALA A 153 16.66 -12.70 10.72
CA ALA A 153 15.95 -11.48 10.35
C ALA A 153 14.59 -11.87 9.76
N ILE A 154 13.53 -11.42 10.40
CA ILE A 154 12.18 -11.56 9.91
C ILE A 154 12.06 -10.54 8.77
N ARG A 155 11.95 -11.04 7.53
CA ARG A 155 11.73 -10.16 6.37
C ARG A 155 10.29 -9.65 6.44
N CYS A 156 10.13 -8.36 6.69
CA CYS A 156 8.86 -7.71 6.44
C CYS A 156 8.63 -7.66 4.92
N PRO A 157 7.39 -7.93 4.46
CA PRO A 157 7.05 -7.68 3.06
C PRO A 157 7.33 -6.22 2.74
N SER A 158 8.15 -5.96 1.73
CA SER A 158 8.39 -4.59 1.24
C SER A 158 7.30 -4.28 0.22
N PHE A 159 6.46 -3.34 0.56
CA PHE A 159 5.48 -2.73 -0.33
C PHE A 159 6.10 -1.52 -0.99
#